data_68684e15cfd2bb1c5294dc3329ec8205
#
_entry.id   68684e15cfd2bb1c5294dc3329ec8205
#
_cell.length_a   1.000
_cell.length_b   1.000
_cell.length_c   1.000
_cell.angle_alpha   90.00
_cell.angle_beta   90.00
_cell.angle_gamma   90.00
#
_symmetry.space_group_name_H-M   'P 1'
#
loop_
_entity.id
_entity.type
_entity.pdbx_description
1 polymer ?
#
loop_
_entity_poly.entity_id
_entity_poly.type
_entity_poly.pdbx_seq_one_letter_code
_entity_poly.pdbx_strand_id
1 'polypeptide(L)'
;LALSLSRRERQIMDVLHRLQRASAAQVQLEMPDPPSYSAVRAHLRILEDKGHIRHIVDGPRYLFEPTAEREQERASAVRQTG
;
A
#
# COMPACT_ATOMS: atom_id res chain seq x y z
N LEU A 1 12.20 -3.91 -12.99
CA LEU A 1 11.83 -5.25 -12.79
C LEU A 1 10.35 -5.43 -12.58
N ALA A 2 9.94 -6.66 -12.39
CA ALA A 2 8.54 -7.00 -12.33
C ALA A 2 7.80 -6.34 -11.19
N LEU A 3 8.52 -5.89 -10.17
CA LEU A 3 7.90 -5.30 -8.99
C LEU A 3 7.83 -3.79 -9.03
N SER A 4 8.12 -3.22 -10.18
CA SER A 4 8.03 -1.79 -10.35
C SER A 4 6.60 -1.32 -10.12
N LEU A 5 6.44 -0.27 -9.33
CA LEU A 5 5.13 0.27 -8.99
C LEU A 5 4.86 1.51 -9.84
N SER A 6 3.59 1.68 -10.21
CA SER A 6 3.18 2.90 -10.89
C SER A 6 3.24 4.07 -9.91
N ARG A 7 3.12 5.28 -10.44
CA ARG A 7 3.13 6.47 -9.60
C ARG A 7 2.03 6.43 -8.54
N ARG A 8 0.82 6.07 -8.96
CA ARG A 8 -0.30 6.00 -8.02
C ARG A 8 -0.09 4.91 -6.99
N GLU A 9 0.44 3.79 -7.41
CA GLU A 9 0.71 2.71 -6.47
C GLU A 9 1.73 3.13 -5.43
N ARG A 10 2.77 3.86 -5.83
CA ARG A 10 3.75 4.34 -4.86
C ARG A 10 3.14 5.33 -3.89
N GLN A 11 2.26 6.20 -4.38
CA GLN A 11 1.58 7.15 -3.50
C GLN A 11 0.75 6.42 -2.45
N ILE A 12 0.05 5.37 -2.87
CA ILE A 12 -0.76 4.59 -1.94
C ILE A 12 0.13 3.90 -0.92
N MET A 13 1.24 3.32 -1.36
CA MET A 13 2.15 2.68 -0.43
C MET A 13 2.71 3.66 0.59
N ASP A 14 3.05 4.87 0.14
CA ASP A 14 3.54 5.90 1.05
C ASP A 14 2.51 6.24 2.11
N VAL A 15 1.24 6.37 1.71
CA VAL A 15 0.17 6.64 2.67
C VAL A 15 0.05 5.51 3.68
N LEU A 16 0.06 4.27 3.20
CA LEU A 16 -0.10 3.13 4.09
C LEU A 16 1.08 2.96 5.03
N HIS A 17 2.29 3.25 4.57
CA HIS A 17 3.45 3.19 5.46
C HIS A 17 3.39 4.27 6.51
N ARG A 18 2.90 5.46 6.15
CA ARG A 18 2.77 6.56 7.10
C ARG A 18 1.68 6.31 8.12
N LEU A 19 0.52 5.82 7.67
CA LEU A 19 -0.62 5.60 8.55
C LEU A 19 -0.62 4.22 9.21
N GLN A 20 0.17 3.30 8.70
CA GLN A 20 0.26 1.91 9.15
C GLN A 20 -0.94 1.09 8.71
N ARG A 21 -2.12 1.65 8.73
CA ARG A 21 -3.35 0.96 8.39
C ARG A 21 -4.39 2.01 8.00
N ALA A 22 -5.12 1.76 6.92
CA ALA A 22 -6.09 2.74 6.45
C ALA A 22 -7.15 2.07 5.59
N SER A 23 -8.35 2.64 5.63
CA SER A 23 -9.41 2.22 4.70
C SER A 23 -9.16 2.85 3.33
N ALA A 24 -9.87 2.36 2.33
CA ALA A 24 -9.76 2.93 0.98
C ALA A 24 -10.12 4.41 0.98
N ALA A 25 -11.13 4.79 1.75
CA ALA A 25 -11.53 6.20 1.83
C ALA A 25 -10.44 7.05 2.44
N GLN A 26 -9.78 6.55 3.48
CA GLN A 26 -8.67 7.27 4.10
C GLN A 26 -7.50 7.43 3.14
N VAL A 27 -7.19 6.37 2.41
CA VAL A 27 -6.12 6.43 1.41
C VAL A 27 -6.44 7.50 0.38
N GLN A 28 -7.68 7.52 -0.11
CA GLN A 28 -8.08 8.51 -1.10
C GLN A 28 -7.86 9.93 -0.58
N LEU A 29 -8.29 10.18 0.63
CA LEU A 29 -8.18 11.52 1.21
C LEU A 29 -6.74 11.97 1.40
N GLU A 30 -5.83 11.03 1.63
CA GLU A 30 -4.44 11.35 1.90
C GLU A 30 -3.59 11.45 0.64
N MET A 31 -4.11 11.02 -0.50
CA MET A 31 -3.34 11.07 -1.73
C MET A 31 -3.32 12.49 -2.29
N PRO A 32 -2.19 12.94 -2.82
CA PRO A 32 -2.16 14.20 -3.55
C PRO A 32 -2.98 14.04 -4.84
N ASP A 33 -3.77 15.04 -5.17
CA ASP A 33 -4.61 15.00 -6.37
C ASP A 33 -5.36 13.66 -6.42
N PRO A 34 -6.29 13.43 -5.47
CA PRO A 34 -6.86 12.10 -5.28
C PRO A 34 -7.63 11.62 -6.51
N PRO A 35 -7.43 10.36 -6.89
CA PRO A 35 -8.25 9.76 -7.93
C PRO A 35 -9.63 9.41 -7.38
N SER A 36 -10.49 8.88 -8.24
CA SER A 36 -11.81 8.46 -7.79
C SER A 36 -11.69 7.31 -6.79
N TYR A 37 -12.72 7.13 -6.00
CA TYR A 37 -12.76 6.04 -5.03
C TYR A 37 -12.61 4.68 -5.72
N SER A 38 -13.29 4.51 -6.87
CA SER A 38 -13.17 3.26 -7.63
C SER A 38 -11.75 3.00 -8.08
N ALA A 39 -11.05 4.05 -8.50
CA ALA A 39 -9.67 3.91 -8.94
C ALA A 39 -8.77 3.53 -7.77
N VAL A 40 -8.98 4.14 -6.60
CA VAL A 40 -8.20 3.80 -5.42
C VAL A 40 -8.41 2.33 -5.08
N ARG A 41 -9.65 1.87 -5.11
CA ARG A 41 -9.93 0.47 -4.80
C ARG A 41 -9.27 -0.48 -5.80
N ALA A 42 -9.27 -0.11 -7.07
CA ALA A 42 -8.63 -0.92 -8.10
C ALA A 42 -7.13 -1.01 -7.86
N HIS A 43 -6.51 0.11 -7.52
CA HIS A 43 -5.07 0.10 -7.22
C HIS A 43 -4.75 -0.72 -5.97
N LEU A 44 -5.59 -0.62 -4.95
CA LEU A 44 -5.39 -1.41 -3.73
C LEU A 44 -5.46 -2.90 -4.04
N ARG A 45 -6.41 -3.30 -4.90
CA ARG A 45 -6.52 -4.70 -5.27
C ARG A 45 -5.28 -5.18 -6.01
N ILE A 46 -4.77 -4.36 -6.91
CA ILE A 46 -3.55 -4.71 -7.65
C ILE A 46 -2.38 -4.86 -6.69
N LEU A 47 -2.24 -3.94 -5.73
CA LEU A 47 -1.17 -4.01 -4.76
C LEU A 47 -1.29 -5.25 -3.89
N GLU A 48 -2.50 -5.62 -3.53
CA GLU A 48 -2.70 -6.84 -2.75
C GLU A 48 -2.35 -8.08 -3.57
N ASP A 49 -2.74 -8.11 -4.84
CA ASP A 49 -2.41 -9.21 -5.73
C ASP A 49 -0.90 -9.35 -5.89
N LYS A 50 -0.18 -8.24 -5.86
CA LYS A 50 1.28 -8.26 -5.96
C LYS A 50 1.95 -8.62 -4.63
N GLY A 51 1.19 -8.70 -3.55
CA GLY A 51 1.73 -9.07 -2.25
C GLY A 51 2.31 -7.92 -1.45
N HIS A 52 2.09 -6.68 -1.88
CA HIS A 52 2.63 -5.53 -1.17
C HIS A 52 1.78 -5.10 0.01
N ILE A 53 0.49 -5.40 -0.03
CA ILE A 53 -0.43 -5.05 1.05
C ILE A 53 -1.37 -6.22 1.30
N ARG A 54 -2.07 -6.14 2.42
CA ARG A 54 -3.14 -7.09 2.74
C ARG A 54 -4.30 -6.32 3.34
N HIS A 55 -5.48 -6.93 3.35
CA HIS A 55 -6.62 -6.29 3.95
C HIS A 55 -7.06 -7.04 5.20
N ILE A 56 -7.68 -6.31 6.10
CA ILE A 56 -8.23 -6.82 7.35
C ILE A 56 -9.68 -6.38 7.39
N VAL A 57 -10.56 -7.31 7.78
CA VAL A 57 -11.97 -6.97 7.94
C VAL A 57 -12.14 -6.26 9.28
N ASP A 58 -12.77 -5.09 9.24
CA ASP A 58 -13.03 -4.29 10.43
C ASP A 58 -14.50 -3.87 10.38
N GLY A 59 -15.38 -4.73 10.85
CA GLY A 59 -16.81 -4.49 10.77
C GLY A 59 -17.26 -4.41 9.32
N PRO A 60 -17.95 -3.34 8.95
CA PRO A 60 -18.46 -3.22 7.58
C PRO A 60 -17.44 -2.76 6.56
N ARG A 61 -16.20 -2.50 6.97
CA ARG A 61 -15.20 -1.95 6.06
C ARG A 61 -13.95 -2.81 6.09
N TYR A 62 -13.11 -2.58 5.09
CA TYR A 62 -11.79 -3.20 5.01
C TYR A 62 -10.74 -2.17 5.34
N LEU A 63 -9.73 -2.59 6.09
CA LEU A 63 -8.53 -1.81 6.33
C LEU A 63 -7.37 -2.46 5.59
N PHE A 64 -6.50 -1.65 5.03
CA PHE A 64 -5.35 -2.13 4.28
C PHE A 64 -4.08 -1.77 5.02
N GLU A 65 -3.11 -2.66 4.98
CA GLU A 65 -1.84 -2.42 5.63
C GLU A 65 -0.72 -3.04 4.79
N PRO A 66 0.50 -2.49 4.87
CA PRO A 66 1.62 -3.07 4.15
C PRO A 66 1.97 -4.44 4.72
N THR A 67 2.41 -5.33 3.85
CA THR A 67 2.92 -6.61 4.31
C THR A 67 4.35 -6.43 4.80
N ALA A 68 4.92 -7.50 5.37
CA ALA A 68 6.29 -7.47 5.84
C ALA A 68 7.32 -7.46 4.71
N GLU A 69 6.87 -7.61 3.49
CA GLU A 69 7.79 -7.76 2.37
C GLU A 69 8.71 -6.57 2.21
N ARG A 70 8.16 -5.36 2.28
CA ARG A 70 9.00 -4.17 2.14
C ARG A 70 9.97 -4.03 3.28
N GLU A 71 9.54 -4.38 4.47
CA GLU A 71 10.40 -4.37 5.64
C GLU A 71 11.54 -5.37 5.49
N GLN A 72 11.23 -6.53 4.94
CA GLN A 72 12.25 -7.54 4.68
C GLN A 72 13.27 -7.07 3.67
N GLU A 73 12.82 -6.41 2.63
CA GLU A 73 13.72 -5.85 1.64
C GLU A 73 14.64 -4.82 2.24
N ARG A 74 14.10 -3.96 3.08
CA ARG A 74 14.90 -2.95 3.75
C ARG A 74 15.92 -3.58 4.68
N ALA A 75 15.52 -4.57 5.44
CA ALA A 75 16.42 -5.26 6.36
C ALA A 75 17.52 -5.97 5.59
N SER A 76 17.19 -6.59 4.47
CA SER A 76 18.20 -7.24 3.63
C SER A 76 19.21 -6.26 3.10
N ALA A 77 18.75 -5.10 2.63
CA ALA A 77 19.65 -4.08 2.13
C ALA A 77 20.62 -3.59 3.22
N VAL A 78 20.10 -3.40 4.41
CA VAL A 78 20.93 -2.99 5.54
C VAL A 78 21.99 -4.04 5.84
N ARG A 79 21.58 -5.29 5.83
CA ARG A 79 22.55 -6.36 6.09
C ARG A 79 23.61 -6.46 5.02
N GLN A 80 23.25 -6.23 3.78
CA GLN A 80 24.20 -6.28 2.69
C GLN A 80 25.22 -5.16 2.76
N THR A 81 24.79 -4.00 3.24
CA THR A 81 25.71 -2.89 3.34
C THR A 81 26.52 -2.92 4.63
N GLY A 82 26.00 -3.60 5.61
CA GLY A 82 26.70 -3.71 6.88
C GLY A 82 27.67 -4.85 6.87
#